data_3e9ee0082a1af05766603b396eb6283d
#
_entry.id   3e9ee0082a1af05766603b396eb6283d
#
_cell.length_a   1.000
_cell.length_b   1.000
_cell.length_c   1.000
_cell.angle_alpha   90.00
_cell.angle_beta   90.00
_cell.angle_gamma   90.00
#
_symmetry.space_group_name_H-M   'P 1'
#
loop_
_entity.id
_entity.type
_entity.pdbx_description
1 polymer ?
#
loop_
_entity_poly.entity_id
_entity_poly.type
_entity_poly.pdbx_seq_one_letter_code
_entity_poly.pdbx_strand_id
1 'polypeptide(L)'
;MAHPSSAWGIEIGQYAIKALRLERNGDDVVVTDFSVIPHRKVLSTPDIDVAEVTRLSLGQFLSEKNLESEHLVISVPGHSAFARFAKLPPVEAKALPEI
;
A
#
# COMPACT_ATOMS: atom_id res chain seq x y z
N MET A 1 18.75 1.29 16.50
CA MET A 1 17.34 1.37 16.08
C MET A 1 16.84 0.02 15.68
N ALA A 2 15.82 -0.44 16.33
CA ALA A 2 15.27 -1.75 16.01
C ALA A 2 14.45 -1.69 14.71
N HIS A 3 14.52 -2.75 13.94
CA HIS A 3 13.66 -2.91 12.78
C HIS A 3 12.27 -3.28 13.25
N PRO A 4 11.24 -2.90 12.51
CA PRO A 4 9.88 -3.31 12.86
C PRO A 4 9.76 -4.83 12.79
N SER A 5 8.96 -5.39 13.68
CA SER A 5 8.71 -6.82 13.67
C SER A 5 7.60 -7.18 12.70
N SER A 6 6.85 -6.22 12.22
CA SER A 6 5.75 -6.45 11.28
C SER A 6 5.59 -5.25 10.36
N ALA A 7 4.97 -5.48 9.20
CA ALA A 7 4.69 -4.42 8.25
C ALA A 7 3.62 -4.88 7.27
N TRP A 8 2.88 -3.91 6.73
CA TRP A 8 1.97 -4.14 5.63
C TRP A 8 2.66 -3.78 4.33
N GLY A 9 2.58 -4.66 3.35
CA GLY A 9 2.98 -4.35 1.98
C GLY A 9 1.70 -4.14 1.17
N ILE A 10 1.57 -2.99 0.54
CA ILE A 10 0.36 -2.62 -0.18
C ILE A 10 0.70 -2.37 -1.64
N GLU A 11 0.05 -3.11 -2.52
CA GLU A 11 0.22 -2.94 -3.96
C GLU A 11 -1.04 -2.30 -4.54
N ILE A 12 -0.87 -1.18 -5.22
CA ILE A 12 -1.97 -0.50 -5.89
C ILE A 12 -1.93 -0.91 -7.35
N GLY A 13 -2.74 -1.90 -7.71
CA GLY A 13 -2.81 -2.38 -9.09
C GLY A 13 -3.95 -1.74 -9.86
N GLN A 14 -4.11 -2.14 -11.11
CA GLN A 14 -5.16 -1.59 -11.95
C GLN A 14 -6.57 -2.04 -11.55
N TYR A 15 -6.68 -3.24 -11.03
CA TYR A 15 -7.98 -3.83 -10.71
C TYR A 15 -8.31 -3.78 -9.23
N ALA A 16 -7.30 -3.74 -8.39
CA ALA A 16 -7.51 -3.87 -6.96
C ALA A 16 -6.30 -3.37 -6.20
N ILE A 17 -6.54 -3.09 -4.93
CA ILE A 17 -5.46 -2.95 -3.98
C ILE A 17 -5.29 -4.31 -3.32
N LYS A 18 -4.06 -4.78 -3.25
CA LYS A 18 -3.72 -6.03 -2.59
C LYS A 18 -2.73 -5.73 -1.48
N ALA A 19 -2.96 -6.32 -0.33
CA ALA A 19 -2.12 -6.04 0.82
C ALA A 19 -1.84 -7.31 1.60
N LEU A 20 -0.63 -7.41 2.11
CA LEU A 20 -0.21 -8.49 2.98
C LEU A 20 0.42 -7.91 4.23
N ARG A 21 0.07 -8.45 5.37
CA ARG A 21 0.77 -8.11 6.59
C ARG A 21 1.76 -9.24 6.87
N LEU A 22 3.01 -8.86 7.01
CA LEU A 22 4.09 -9.80 7.30
C LEU A 22 4.61 -9.56 8.70
N GLU A 23 4.99 -10.63 9.36
CA GLU A 23 5.52 -10.54 10.70
C GLU A 23 6.74 -11.44 10.82
N ARG A 24 7.76 -10.94 11.48
CA ARG A 24 8.96 -11.71 11.70
C ARG A 24 8.72 -12.68 12.85
N ASN A 25 9.11 -13.92 12.64
CA ASN A 25 9.00 -14.96 13.64
C ASN A 25 10.34 -15.69 13.69
N GLY A 26 11.25 -15.18 14.51
CA GLY A 26 12.60 -15.69 14.52
C GLY A 26 13.31 -15.34 13.23
N ASP A 27 13.78 -16.34 12.52
CA ASP A 27 14.41 -16.15 11.22
C ASP A 27 13.43 -16.21 10.07
N ASP A 28 12.17 -16.49 10.37
CA ASP A 28 11.14 -16.64 9.36
C ASP A 28 10.29 -15.38 9.26
N VAL A 29 9.63 -15.22 8.11
CA VAL A 29 8.65 -14.18 7.89
C VAL A 29 7.35 -14.87 7.53
N VAL A 30 6.29 -14.55 8.25
CA VAL A 30 5.00 -15.19 8.02
C VAL A 30 3.95 -14.14 7.67
N VAL A 31 2.97 -14.58 6.88
CA VAL A 31 1.82 -13.74 6.53
C VAL A 31 0.81 -13.85 7.66
N THR A 32 0.48 -12.73 8.28
CA THR A 32 -0.44 -12.71 9.41
C THR A 32 -1.80 -12.11 9.07
N ASP A 33 -1.89 -11.43 7.91
CA ASP A 33 -3.16 -10.86 7.47
C ASP A 33 -3.04 -10.53 5.99
N PHE A 34 -4.17 -10.36 5.32
CA PHE A 34 -4.16 -9.94 3.94
C PHE A 34 -5.48 -9.26 3.61
N SER A 35 -5.49 -8.54 2.49
CA SER A 35 -6.69 -7.87 2.03
C SER A 35 -6.63 -7.71 0.51
N VAL A 36 -7.77 -7.82 -0.14
CA VAL A 36 -7.91 -7.52 -1.56
C VAL A 36 -9.14 -6.61 -1.69
N ILE A 37 -8.90 -5.38 -2.15
CA ILE A 37 -9.96 -4.39 -2.31
C ILE A 37 -10.09 -4.09 -3.80
N PRO A 38 -11.09 -4.66 -4.49
CA PRO A 38 -11.29 -4.33 -5.90
C PRO A 38 -11.65 -2.85 -6.05
N HIS A 39 -11.09 -2.21 -7.08
CA HIS A 39 -11.49 -0.86 -7.41
C HIS A 39 -12.91 -0.85 -7.96
N ARG A 40 -13.59 0.26 -7.80
CA ARG A 40 -14.92 0.42 -8.35
C ARG A 40 -14.88 0.37 -9.88
N LYS A 41 -13.76 0.82 -10.46
CA LYS A 41 -13.52 0.74 -11.88
C LYS A 41 -12.05 0.43 -12.10
N VAL A 42 -11.75 -0.25 -13.20
CA VAL A 42 -10.35 -0.51 -13.57
C VAL A 42 -9.66 0.83 -13.78
N LEU A 43 -8.47 1.00 -13.24
CA LEU A 43 -7.80 2.29 -13.27
C LEU A 43 -7.41 2.72 -14.69
N SER A 44 -7.35 1.80 -15.63
CA SER A 44 -7.07 2.13 -17.03
C SER A 44 -8.32 2.52 -17.82
N THR A 45 -9.50 2.56 -17.17
CA THR A 45 -10.72 2.98 -17.84
C THR A 45 -10.60 4.43 -18.30
N PRO A 46 -10.94 4.72 -19.58
CA PRO A 46 -10.87 6.09 -20.07
C PRO A 46 -11.78 7.03 -19.26
N ASP A 47 -11.32 8.26 -19.10
CA ASP A 47 -12.09 9.35 -18.51
C ASP A 47 -12.49 9.14 -17.05
N ILE A 48 -11.83 8.26 -16.32
CA ILE A 48 -12.08 8.15 -14.88
C ILE A 48 -11.07 9.00 -14.13
N ASP A 49 -11.46 9.37 -12.94
CA ASP A 49 -10.55 10.04 -12.01
C ASP A 49 -9.81 8.95 -11.23
N VAL A 50 -8.61 8.63 -11.68
CA VAL A 50 -7.81 7.56 -11.08
C VAL A 50 -7.54 7.86 -9.61
N ALA A 51 -7.25 9.11 -9.29
CA ALA A 51 -6.96 9.48 -7.90
C ALA A 51 -8.17 9.24 -7.00
N GLU A 52 -9.36 9.56 -7.50
CA GLU A 52 -10.58 9.39 -6.70
C GLU A 52 -10.88 7.90 -6.50
N VAL A 53 -10.77 7.10 -7.56
CA VAL A 53 -11.03 5.67 -7.45
C VAL A 53 -10.05 5.02 -6.49
N THR A 54 -8.77 5.39 -6.61
CA THR A 54 -7.74 4.85 -5.72
C THR A 54 -7.99 5.28 -4.28
N ARG A 55 -8.37 6.54 -4.08
CA ARG A 55 -8.64 7.06 -2.75
C ARG A 55 -9.78 6.30 -2.08
N LEU A 56 -10.81 5.98 -2.84
CA LEU A 56 -11.94 5.23 -2.29
C LEU A 56 -11.53 3.81 -1.90
N SER A 57 -10.70 3.17 -2.72
CA SER A 57 -10.23 1.82 -2.41
C SER A 57 -9.34 1.82 -1.18
N LEU A 58 -8.44 2.80 -1.08
CA LEU A 58 -7.59 2.93 0.10
C LEU A 58 -8.41 3.23 1.34
N GLY A 59 -9.43 4.08 1.20
CA GLY A 59 -10.32 4.37 2.31
C GLY A 59 -11.01 3.14 2.84
N GLN A 60 -11.44 2.26 1.93
CA GLN A 60 -12.07 1.01 2.35
C GLN A 60 -11.06 0.13 3.09
N PHE A 61 -9.83 0.02 2.57
CA PHE A 61 -8.81 -0.76 3.25
C PHE A 61 -8.55 -0.22 4.67
N LEU A 62 -8.43 1.10 4.78
CA LEU A 62 -8.18 1.73 6.08
C LEU A 62 -9.35 1.54 7.05
N SER A 63 -10.56 1.42 6.53
CA SER A 63 -11.73 1.21 7.38
C SER A 63 -11.82 -0.23 7.87
N GLU A 64 -11.20 -1.17 7.15
CA GLU A 64 -11.29 -2.59 7.49
C GLU A 64 -10.14 -3.05 8.37
N LYS A 65 -9.03 -2.33 8.38
CA LYS A 65 -7.85 -2.74 9.12
C LYS A 65 -7.41 -1.63 10.06
N ASN A 66 -6.98 -2.02 11.24
CA ASN A 66 -6.42 -1.08 12.18
C ASN A 66 -4.93 -0.94 11.87
N LEU A 67 -4.58 0.21 11.30
CA LEU A 67 -3.20 0.46 10.89
C LEU A 67 -2.44 1.35 11.85
N GLU A 68 -3.03 1.64 13.01
CA GLU A 68 -2.36 2.45 14.02
C GLU A 68 -1.07 1.75 14.43
N SER A 69 0.02 2.48 14.41
CA SER A 69 1.35 1.98 14.76
C SER A 69 1.90 0.93 13.82
N GLU A 70 1.29 0.73 12.66
CA GLU A 70 1.79 -0.23 11.67
C GLU A 70 2.76 0.46 10.72
N HIS A 71 3.71 -0.32 10.23
CA HIS A 71 4.59 0.13 9.16
C HIS A 71 3.96 -0.22 7.84
N LEU A 72 3.99 0.70 6.89
CA LEU A 72 3.38 0.52 5.59
C LEU A 72 4.40 0.73 4.50
N VAL A 73 4.41 -0.18 3.53
CA VAL A 73 5.22 -0.05 2.32
C VAL A 73 4.25 -0.13 1.15
N ILE A 74 4.27 0.89 0.30
CA ILE A 74 3.30 1.00 -0.79
C ILE A 74 4.05 0.95 -2.12
N SER A 75 3.55 0.13 -3.05
CA SER A 75 4.06 0.11 -4.41
C SER A 75 2.94 0.45 -5.38
N VAL A 76 3.31 1.09 -6.47
CA VAL A 76 2.38 1.48 -7.53
C VAL A 76 2.94 1.00 -8.86
N PRO A 77 2.10 0.90 -9.92
CA PRO A 77 2.59 0.48 -11.23
C PRO A 77 3.73 1.38 -11.69
N GLY A 78 4.70 0.79 -12.38
CA GLY A 78 5.90 1.51 -12.76
C GLY A 78 5.63 2.81 -13.51
N HIS A 79 4.68 2.79 -14.44
CA HIS A 79 4.36 3.98 -15.20
C HIS A 79 3.70 5.07 -14.35
N SER A 80 3.04 4.68 -13.27
CA SER A 80 2.43 5.64 -12.34
C SER A 80 3.42 6.07 -11.27
N ALA A 81 4.27 5.15 -10.84
CA ALA A 81 5.23 5.41 -9.78
C ALA A 81 6.17 6.53 -10.18
N PHE A 82 6.58 6.54 -11.43
CA PHE A 82 7.51 7.52 -11.91
C PHE A 82 6.96 8.93 -11.77
N ALA A 83 5.69 9.12 -12.13
CA ALA A 83 5.06 10.42 -12.04
C ALA A 83 4.70 10.82 -10.61
N ARG A 84 4.47 9.86 -9.74
CA ARG A 84 3.98 10.12 -8.40
C ARG A 84 5.05 10.15 -7.34
N PHE A 85 6.20 9.60 -7.63
CA PHE A 85 7.24 9.44 -6.62
C PHE A 85 7.61 10.75 -5.95
N ALA A 86 7.72 11.79 -6.73
CA ALA A 86 8.09 13.09 -6.19
C ALA A 86 7.04 13.71 -5.29
N LYS A 87 5.86 13.13 -5.26
CA LYS A 87 4.74 13.66 -4.48
C LYS A 87 4.54 12.95 -3.16
N LEU A 88 5.41 12.02 -2.83
CA LEU A 88 5.30 11.35 -1.55
C LEU A 88 5.50 12.33 -0.42
N PRO A 89 4.69 12.23 0.63
CA PRO A 89 4.84 13.13 1.77
C PRO A 89 6.20 12.95 2.44
N PRO A 90 6.75 14.00 3.01
CA PRO A 90 8.05 13.91 3.70
C PRO A 90 8.07 12.88 4.82
N VAL A 91 6.96 12.71 5.50
CA VAL A 91 6.90 11.76 6.60
C VAL A 91 7.14 10.35 6.12
N GLU A 92 6.75 10.05 4.90
CA GLU A 92 6.97 8.73 4.33
C GLU A 92 8.39 8.58 3.81
N ALA A 93 9.05 9.68 3.54
CA ALA A 93 10.43 9.64 3.11
C ALA A 93 11.33 9.02 4.17
N LYS A 94 10.90 9.03 5.40
CA LYS A 94 11.68 8.39 6.46
C LYS A 94 11.77 6.89 6.27
N ALA A 95 10.77 6.30 5.67
CA ALA A 95 10.75 4.87 5.43
C ALA A 95 11.36 4.51 4.09
N LEU A 96 11.40 5.45 3.17
CA LEU A 96 11.88 5.17 1.81
C LEU A 96 13.31 4.69 1.73
N PRO A 97 14.25 5.24 2.49
CA PRO A 97 15.63 4.77 2.41
C PRO A 97 15.80 3.32 2.79
N GLU A 98 14.83 2.77 3.49
CA GLU A 98 14.86 1.38 3.90
C GLU A 98 14.51 0.43 2.76
N ILE A 99 13.98 0.95 1.71
CA ILE A 99 13.48 0.16 0.59
C ILE A 99 14.57 -0.03 -0.51
#